data_7485b157120d53db5fe67d78a01d9570
#
_entry.id   7485b157120d53db5fe67d78a01d9570
#
_cell.length_a   1.000
_cell.length_b   1.000
_cell.length_c   1.000
_cell.angle_alpha   90.00
_cell.angle_beta   90.00
_cell.angle_gamma   90.00
#
_symmetry.space_group_name_H-M   'P 1'
#
loop_
_entity.id
_entity.type
_entity.pdbx_description
1 polymer ?
#
loop_
_entity_poly.entity_id
_entity_poly.type
_entity_poly.pdbx_seq_one_letter_code
_entity_poly.pdbx_strand_id
1 'polypeptide(L)'
;MASREGITSGRTQKETDTTWMRFCFSIDEDAPFTRTQAQEFLADRGVSTRMVWTGNILRQPGFASIDHRSPDTGLPNCDRMMERSLSLPIHHRLNADHIGYICEQLDQMWEHYT
;
A
#
# COMPACT_ATOMS: atom_id res chain seq x y z
N MET A 1 13.32 -0.93 -6.20
CA MET A 1 12.06 -0.48 -6.83
C MET A 1 12.17 1.03 -7.01
N ALA A 2 12.44 1.50 -8.19
CA ALA A 2 12.39 2.92 -8.52
C ALA A 2 10.93 3.38 -8.40
N SER A 3 10.73 4.63 -7.95
CA SER A 3 9.40 5.24 -7.99
C SER A 3 8.89 5.19 -9.43
N ARG A 4 7.85 4.41 -9.68
CA ARG A 4 7.10 4.51 -10.93
C ARG A 4 6.11 5.64 -10.81
N GLU A 5 5.87 6.32 -11.89
CA GLU A 5 4.79 7.30 -12.01
C GLU A 5 3.48 6.62 -11.60
N GLY A 6 2.69 7.22 -10.70
CA GLY A 6 1.44 6.67 -10.19
C GLY A 6 1.55 5.72 -8.97
N ILE A 7 2.75 5.43 -8.47
CA ILE A 7 2.96 4.67 -7.23
C ILE A 7 4.01 5.33 -6.34
N THR A 8 3.61 5.63 -5.12
CA THR A 8 4.50 6.16 -4.09
C THR A 8 4.79 5.11 -3.02
N SER A 9 6.05 4.82 -2.77
CA SER A 9 6.49 3.89 -1.72
C SER A 9 7.21 4.60 -0.57
N GLY A 10 7.23 3.95 0.59
CA GLY A 10 8.02 4.42 1.74
C GLY A 10 9.51 4.45 1.41
N ARG A 11 10.22 5.41 1.98
CA ARG A 11 11.67 5.55 1.83
C ARG A 11 12.34 5.49 3.20
N THR A 12 13.48 4.84 3.26
CA THR A 12 14.35 4.92 4.44
C THR A 12 14.96 6.32 4.52
N GLN A 13 14.93 6.91 5.70
CA GLN A 13 15.63 8.18 5.92
C GLN A 13 17.15 7.95 5.89
N LYS A 14 17.88 9.00 5.54
CA LYS A 14 19.34 8.97 5.55
C LYS A 14 19.84 8.60 6.96
N GLU A 15 20.85 7.75 7.02
CA GLU A 15 21.45 7.25 8.28
C GLU A 15 20.54 6.36 9.13
N THR A 16 19.47 5.82 8.55
CA THR A 16 18.57 4.87 9.22
C THR A 16 18.71 3.49 8.61
N ASP A 17 18.97 2.49 9.44
CA ASP A 17 18.86 1.07 9.08
C ASP A 17 17.52 0.54 9.59
N THR A 18 16.76 -0.09 8.70
CA THR A 18 15.39 -0.50 8.99
C THR A 18 15.12 -1.92 8.53
N THR A 19 14.67 -2.75 9.46
CA THR A 19 14.06 -4.04 9.12
C THR A 19 12.59 -3.83 8.80
N TRP A 20 12.24 -3.88 7.52
CA TRP A 20 10.88 -3.68 7.07
C TRP A 20 9.98 -4.84 7.49
N MET A 21 8.93 -4.56 8.24
CA MET A 21 7.87 -5.52 8.54
C MET A 21 6.88 -5.68 7.37
N ARG A 22 6.71 -4.64 6.57
CA ARG A 22 5.83 -4.59 5.42
C ARG A 22 6.42 -3.68 4.35
N PHE A 23 6.25 -4.05 3.11
CA PHE A 23 6.49 -3.15 2.00
C PHE A 23 5.18 -2.47 1.61
N CYS A 24 5.02 -1.22 2.04
CA CYS A 24 3.82 -0.45 1.79
C CYS A 24 4.01 0.48 0.60
N PHE A 25 2.98 0.62 -0.22
CA PHE A 25 2.92 1.60 -1.28
C PHE A 25 1.50 2.20 -1.39
N SER A 26 1.42 3.40 -1.91
CA SER A 26 0.17 4.09 -2.23
C SER A 26 0.03 4.22 -3.74
N ILE A 27 -1.18 4.04 -4.23
CA ILE A 27 -1.57 4.31 -5.61
C ILE A 27 -1.92 5.79 -5.68
N ASP A 28 -1.27 6.52 -6.58
CA ASP A 28 -1.46 7.95 -6.74
C ASP A 28 -2.81 8.25 -7.41
N GLU A 29 -3.27 9.50 -7.35
CA GLU A 29 -4.61 9.87 -7.82
C GLU A 29 -4.76 9.78 -9.33
N ASP A 30 -3.68 9.95 -10.04
CA ASP A 30 -3.56 9.90 -11.50
C ASP A 30 -3.24 8.49 -12.05
N ALA A 31 -3.10 7.49 -11.17
CA ALA A 31 -2.89 6.12 -11.60
C ALA A 31 -4.10 5.58 -12.38
N PRO A 32 -3.89 4.77 -13.44
CA PRO A 32 -4.96 4.27 -14.30
C PRO A 32 -5.80 3.16 -13.66
N PHE A 33 -5.55 2.82 -12.41
CA PHE A 33 -6.25 1.78 -11.67
C PHE A 33 -6.47 2.16 -10.21
N THR A 34 -7.46 1.55 -9.61
CA THR A 34 -7.80 1.69 -8.19
C THR A 34 -7.08 0.66 -7.33
N ARG A 35 -7.06 0.87 -6.01
CA ARG A 35 -6.56 -0.11 -5.06
C ARG A 35 -7.26 -1.47 -5.18
N THR A 36 -8.58 -1.48 -5.36
CA THR A 36 -9.35 -2.72 -5.49
C THR A 36 -8.93 -3.51 -6.73
N GLN A 37 -8.81 -2.84 -7.87
CA GLN A 37 -8.32 -3.46 -9.11
C GLN A 37 -6.90 -4.03 -8.94
N ALA A 38 -6.01 -3.29 -8.28
CA ALA A 38 -4.67 -3.79 -7.98
C ALA A 38 -4.69 -5.03 -7.08
N GLN A 39 -5.56 -5.06 -6.07
CA GLN A 39 -5.70 -6.21 -5.18
C GLN A 39 -6.22 -7.45 -5.92
N GLU A 40 -7.25 -7.29 -6.72
CA GLU A 40 -7.84 -8.37 -7.51
C GLU A 40 -6.82 -8.92 -8.51
N PHE A 41 -6.17 -8.05 -9.27
CA PHE A 41 -5.14 -8.44 -10.23
C PHE A 41 -4.01 -9.27 -9.61
N LEU A 42 -3.49 -8.82 -8.46
CA LEU A 42 -2.41 -9.48 -7.74
C LEU A 42 -2.89 -10.79 -7.08
N ALA A 43 -4.10 -10.81 -6.52
CA ALA A 43 -4.68 -12.00 -5.90
C ALA A 43 -4.87 -13.14 -6.91
N ASP A 44 -5.36 -12.84 -8.11
CA ASP A 44 -5.53 -13.82 -9.20
C ASP A 44 -4.21 -14.46 -9.64
N ARG A 45 -3.10 -13.80 -9.33
CA ARG A 45 -1.73 -14.26 -9.61
C ARG A 45 -1.00 -14.80 -8.39
N GLY A 46 -1.73 -15.07 -7.31
CA GLY A 46 -1.19 -15.64 -6.08
C GLY A 46 -0.34 -14.68 -5.24
N VAL A 47 -0.36 -13.38 -5.54
CA VAL A 47 0.30 -12.35 -4.75
C VAL A 47 -0.67 -11.78 -3.72
N SER A 48 -0.58 -12.25 -2.49
CA SER A 48 -1.43 -11.76 -1.39
C SER A 48 -1.04 -10.34 -0.99
N THR A 49 -2.03 -9.47 -0.93
CA THR A 49 -1.85 -8.08 -0.46
C THR A 49 -2.67 -7.83 0.78
N ARG A 50 -2.32 -6.80 1.53
CA ARG A 50 -3.10 -6.33 2.68
C ARG A 50 -3.25 -4.82 2.64
N MET A 51 -4.33 -4.32 3.22
CA MET A 51 -4.46 -2.89 3.49
C MET A 51 -3.42 -2.44 4.52
N VAL A 52 -3.02 -1.19 4.46
CA VAL A 52 -2.11 -0.60 5.45
C VAL A 52 -2.91 -0.30 6.72
N TRP A 53 -3.03 -1.29 7.58
CA TRP A 53 -3.88 -1.31 8.77
C TRP A 53 -5.30 -0.82 8.47
N THR A 54 -5.87 -0.01 9.37
CA THR A 54 -7.19 0.58 9.22
C THR A 54 -7.19 1.89 8.45
N GLY A 55 -6.00 2.41 8.12
CA GLY A 55 -5.85 3.74 7.52
C GLY A 55 -6.25 4.85 8.48
N ASN A 56 -7.52 5.24 8.47
CA ASN A 56 -8.05 6.25 9.38
C ASN A 56 -8.93 5.61 10.47
N ILE A 57 -8.44 5.60 11.71
CA ILE A 57 -9.14 5.02 12.85
C ILE A 57 -10.48 5.71 13.15
N LEU A 58 -10.59 7.01 12.86
CA LEU A 58 -11.82 7.78 13.10
C LEU A 58 -12.97 7.34 12.18
N ARG A 59 -12.67 6.66 11.11
CA ARG A 59 -13.67 6.11 10.18
C ARG A 59 -14.10 4.68 10.54
N GLN A 60 -13.50 4.11 11.57
CA GLN A 60 -13.87 2.76 12.02
C GLN A 60 -15.11 2.82 12.91
N PRO A 61 -16.16 2.03 12.66
CA PRO A 61 -17.42 2.09 13.42
C PRO A 61 -17.25 1.95 14.94
N GLY A 62 -16.29 1.13 15.38
CA GLY A 62 -16.00 0.93 16.80
C GLY A 62 -15.41 2.15 17.52
N PHE A 63 -14.98 3.17 16.78
CA PHE A 63 -14.40 4.40 17.33
C PHE A 63 -15.32 5.63 17.18
N ALA A 64 -16.47 5.48 16.54
CA ALA A 64 -17.37 6.60 16.22
C ALA A 64 -17.91 7.34 17.47
N SER A 65 -18.00 6.65 18.61
CA SER A 65 -18.51 7.19 19.87
C SER A 65 -17.43 7.46 20.93
N ILE A 66 -16.15 7.23 20.59
CA ILE A 66 -15.05 7.45 21.54
C ILE A 66 -14.68 8.92 21.56
N ASP A 67 -14.63 9.50 22.77
CA ASP A 67 -14.16 10.87 22.95
C ASP A 67 -12.69 10.99 22.54
N HIS A 68 -12.41 11.94 21.64
CA HIS A 68 -11.08 12.11 21.06
C HIS A 68 -10.86 13.57 20.62
N ARG A 69 -9.60 13.91 20.36
CA ARG A 69 -9.23 15.16 19.71
C ARG A 69 -8.67 14.85 18.32
N SER A 70 -9.10 15.61 17.36
CA SER A 70 -8.59 15.59 15.99
C SER A 70 -8.29 17.01 15.52
N PRO A 71 -7.39 17.19 14.53
CA PRO A 71 -7.21 18.49 13.88
C PRO A 71 -8.51 18.97 13.22
N ASP A 72 -8.74 20.28 13.21
CA ASP A 72 -9.91 20.89 12.55
C ASP A 72 -9.94 20.55 11.04
N THR A 73 -8.78 20.36 10.45
CA THR A 73 -8.63 19.95 9.05
C THR A 73 -8.92 18.48 8.76
N GLY A 74 -9.24 17.70 9.82
CA GLY A 74 -9.38 16.24 9.72
C GLY A 74 -8.03 15.53 9.53
N LEU A 75 -8.08 14.31 8.99
CA LEU A 75 -6.93 13.45 8.77
C LEU A 75 -6.82 13.02 7.28
N PRO A 76 -6.60 13.97 6.34
CA PRO A 76 -6.65 13.65 4.90
C PRO A 76 -5.58 12.63 4.47
N ASN A 77 -4.40 12.64 5.09
CA ASN A 77 -3.37 11.64 4.79
C ASN A 77 -3.78 10.24 5.26
N CYS A 78 -4.48 10.13 6.40
CA CYS A 78 -5.01 8.84 6.87
C CYS A 78 -6.13 8.34 5.94
N ASP A 79 -6.99 9.23 5.44
CA ASP A 79 -8.01 8.90 4.47
C ASP A 79 -7.39 8.38 3.17
N ARG A 80 -6.39 9.08 2.65
CA ARG A 80 -5.64 8.65 1.47
C ARG A 80 -4.97 7.29 1.66
N MET A 81 -4.35 7.06 2.82
CA MET A 81 -3.76 5.76 3.16
C MET A 81 -4.82 4.66 3.18
N MET A 82 -5.99 4.92 3.76
CA MET A 82 -7.09 3.96 3.83
C MET A 82 -7.64 3.60 2.45
N GLU A 83 -7.75 4.58 1.57
CA GLU A 83 -8.37 4.40 0.26
C GLU A 83 -7.43 3.82 -0.80
N ARG A 84 -6.13 4.16 -0.72
CA ARG A 84 -5.18 3.98 -1.83
C ARG A 84 -3.96 3.13 -1.51
N SER A 85 -3.76 2.72 -0.26
CA SER A 85 -2.52 2.04 0.11
C SER A 85 -2.68 0.54 0.25
N LEU A 86 -1.65 -0.16 -0.15
CA LEU A 86 -1.49 -1.61 -0.05
C LEU A 86 -0.14 -1.97 0.56
N SER A 87 -0.05 -3.15 1.12
CA SER A 87 1.22 -3.76 1.49
C SER A 87 1.42 -5.10 0.79
N LEU A 88 2.62 -5.29 0.29
CA LEU A 88 3.10 -6.54 -0.26
C LEU A 88 3.64 -7.45 0.85
N PRO A 89 3.65 -8.76 0.62
CA PRO A 89 4.21 -9.69 1.58
C PRO A 89 5.71 -9.46 1.78
N ILE A 90 6.13 -9.44 3.03
CA ILE A 90 7.52 -9.56 3.44
C ILE A 90 7.61 -10.72 4.43
N HIS A 91 8.45 -11.69 4.13
CA HIS A 91 8.59 -12.89 4.94
C HIS A 91 10.01 -13.44 4.79
N HIS A 92 10.60 -13.94 5.88
CA HIS A 92 11.97 -14.48 5.89
C HIS A 92 12.21 -15.67 4.91
N ARG A 93 11.16 -16.30 4.41
CA ARG A 93 11.23 -17.39 3.41
C ARG A 93 11.10 -16.90 1.96
N LEU A 94 10.84 -15.62 1.74
CA LEU A 94 10.86 -15.06 0.39
C LEU A 94 12.32 -14.89 -0.05
N ASN A 95 12.66 -15.53 -1.13
CA ASN A 95 13.96 -15.41 -1.79
C ASN A 95 13.90 -14.43 -2.98
N ALA A 96 15.01 -14.30 -3.68
CA ALA A 96 15.11 -13.39 -4.84
C ALA A 96 14.12 -13.74 -5.96
N ASP A 97 13.83 -15.03 -6.19
CA ASP A 97 12.90 -15.46 -7.24
C ASP A 97 11.46 -15.05 -6.91
N HIS A 98 11.05 -15.19 -5.63
CA HIS A 98 9.74 -14.73 -5.18
C HIS A 98 9.59 -13.22 -5.32
N ILE A 99 10.62 -12.46 -4.97
CA ILE A 99 10.61 -10.99 -5.11
C ILE A 99 10.59 -10.61 -6.59
N GLY A 100 11.37 -11.32 -7.42
CA GLY A 100 11.36 -11.14 -8.88
C GLY A 100 9.95 -11.35 -9.45
N TYR A 101 9.29 -12.43 -9.06
CA TYR A 101 7.92 -12.71 -9.47
C TYR A 101 6.95 -11.60 -9.07
N ILE A 102 7.00 -11.13 -7.81
CA ILE A 102 6.14 -10.04 -7.35
C ILE A 102 6.38 -8.76 -8.18
N CYS A 103 7.64 -8.43 -8.46
CA CYS A 103 7.98 -7.28 -9.30
C CYS A 103 7.43 -7.42 -10.72
N GLU A 104 7.54 -8.61 -11.30
CA GLU A 104 6.99 -8.91 -12.63
C GLU A 104 5.46 -8.75 -12.64
N GLN A 105 4.75 -9.24 -11.61
CA GLN A 105 3.30 -9.08 -11.54
C GLN A 105 2.87 -7.61 -11.38
N LEU A 106 3.66 -6.80 -10.68
CA LEU A 106 3.42 -5.36 -10.60
C LEU A 106 3.64 -4.67 -11.96
N ASP A 107 4.63 -5.11 -12.71
CA ASP A 107 4.90 -4.60 -14.05
C ASP A 107 3.76 -4.96 -15.01
N GLN A 108 3.32 -6.22 -15.02
CA GLN A 108 2.18 -6.70 -15.81
C GLN A 108 0.87 -6.01 -15.40
N MET A 109 0.66 -5.75 -14.12
CA MET A 109 -0.50 -4.99 -13.65
C MET A 109 -0.51 -3.57 -14.25
N TRP A 110 0.63 -2.93 -14.26
CA TRP A 110 0.76 -1.60 -14.85
C TRP A 110 0.44 -1.62 -16.34
N GLU A 111 1.01 -2.56 -17.09
CA GLU A 111 0.75 -2.73 -18.52
C GLU A 111 -0.71 -3.08 -18.84
N HIS A 112 -1.37 -3.81 -17.92
CA HIS A 112 -2.77 -4.21 -18.10
C HIS A 112 -3.75 -3.03 -18.03
N TYR A 113 -3.43 -2.00 -17.23
CA TYR A 113 -4.31 -0.85 -17.01
C TYR A 113 -3.88 0.41 -17.79
N THR A 114 -2.74 0.39 -18.44
CA THR A 114 -2.27 1.49 -19.31
C THR A 114 -2.45 1.16 -20.78
#